data_fb2f09de3257c0df8dee846f82684e6b
#
_entry.id   fb2f09de3257c0df8dee846f82684e6b
#
_cell.length_a   1.000
_cell.length_b   1.000
_cell.length_c   1.000
_cell.angle_alpha   90.00
_cell.angle_beta   90.00
_cell.angle_gamma   90.00
#
_symmetry.space_group_name_H-M   'P 1'
#
loop_
_entity.id
_entity.type
_entity.pdbx_description
1 polymer ?
#
loop_
_entity_poly.entity_id
_entity_poly.type
_entity_poly.pdbx_seq_one_letter_code
_entity_poly.pdbx_strand_id
1 'polypeptide(L)'
;MKKIKLSFVLILICFLQMIFSSVFAISPSSDVIYNGIDVSEYQGYINYSLVKNAGIDVVYIRTSEGTNFVDPYFRENYNNAKSAGLKVGFYHYVTSRSVEEAVVEADYFASVINGTSPDCLLAMDFEYFGGLSNSEVNSIAQAFMQRIEEVTGKKAIVYSDAYNAGNVFDSTLSSYPLWIAEYGVNEPQLYRNWSYWTGFQYSDTGRISGINGNVDLDKFTENIFLDNTEEISSSGDNISPQNNGVDVTITVQAGDTLAELAYKYGTTVESIVRLNNIQNPNLIYVGQTLVIRTTENSQENEENSTVYYTVRSGDTLSNIAREYNITVQSIASENNISNPNLIYVGQILTIETVRYDVHATGKTIYFVRFGDTLS
;
A
#
# COMPACT_ATOMS: atom_id res chain seq x y z
N MET A 1 33.02 72.69 5.41
CA MET A 1 32.29 71.79 4.53
C MET A 1 32.70 70.36 4.85
N LYS A 2 31.89 69.58 5.64
CA LYS A 2 32.19 68.19 6.06
C LYS A 2 31.59 67.26 5.00
N LYS A 3 32.45 66.44 4.40
CA LYS A 3 32.05 65.37 3.48
C LYS A 3 31.47 64.21 4.28
N ILE A 4 30.20 63.91 4.08
CA ILE A 4 29.52 62.73 4.63
C ILE A 4 29.87 61.55 3.71
N LYS A 5 30.58 60.54 4.25
CA LYS A 5 30.81 59.26 3.59
C LYS A 5 29.58 58.39 3.81
N LEU A 6 28.87 58.09 2.75
CA LEU A 6 27.75 57.17 2.73
C LEU A 6 28.30 55.74 2.70
N SER A 7 28.28 55.02 3.82
CA SER A 7 28.60 53.60 3.86
C SER A 7 27.39 52.81 3.41
N PHE A 8 27.52 52.15 2.24
CA PHE A 8 26.58 51.14 1.81
C PHE A 8 26.74 49.89 2.69
N VAL A 9 25.80 49.63 3.57
CA VAL A 9 25.67 48.34 4.27
C VAL A 9 24.92 47.38 3.33
N LEU A 10 25.68 46.49 2.73
CA LEU A 10 25.14 45.39 1.94
C LEU A 10 24.51 44.37 2.92
N ILE A 11 23.20 44.42 3.09
CA ILE A 11 22.45 43.36 3.83
C ILE A 11 22.37 42.17 2.90
N LEU A 12 23.25 41.19 3.12
CA LEU A 12 23.18 39.86 2.51
C LEU A 12 22.01 39.12 3.16
N ILE A 13 20.83 39.17 2.56
CA ILE A 13 19.71 38.34 2.93
C ILE A 13 20.02 36.95 2.41
N CYS A 14 20.59 36.07 3.25
CA CYS A 14 20.59 34.65 3.01
C CYS A 14 19.14 34.15 3.08
N PHE A 15 18.51 34.03 1.91
CA PHE A 15 17.34 33.19 1.77
C PHE A 15 17.78 31.74 2.00
N LEU A 16 17.62 31.27 3.22
CA LEU A 16 17.63 29.86 3.54
C LEU A 16 16.39 29.30 2.83
N GLN A 17 16.57 28.78 1.62
CA GLN A 17 15.55 27.94 0.98
C GLN A 17 15.41 26.70 1.84
N MET A 18 14.50 26.72 2.79
CA MET A 18 13.94 25.49 3.35
C MET A 18 13.28 24.79 2.17
N ILE A 19 13.96 23.78 1.67
CA ILE A 19 13.35 22.77 0.81
C ILE A 19 12.36 22.05 1.73
N PHE A 20 11.13 22.51 1.78
CA PHE A 20 10.03 21.71 2.29
C PHE A 20 9.86 20.57 1.30
N SER A 21 10.52 19.46 1.54
CA SER A 21 10.07 18.18 0.96
C SER A 21 8.64 18.03 1.45
N SER A 22 7.68 18.19 0.56
CA SER A 22 6.28 17.91 0.88
C SER A 22 6.21 16.43 1.22
N VAL A 23 6.06 16.16 2.49
CA VAL A 23 5.78 14.84 3.02
C VAL A 23 4.34 14.56 2.66
N PHE A 24 4.12 13.57 1.83
CA PHE A 24 2.77 13.13 1.51
C PHE A 24 2.43 11.95 2.44
N ALA A 25 1.34 12.09 3.17
CA ALA A 25 0.71 10.98 3.85
C ALA A 25 0.30 9.94 2.80
N ILE A 26 0.51 8.66 3.11
CA ILE A 26 -0.05 7.58 2.29
C ILE A 26 -1.44 7.23 2.82
N SER A 27 -2.37 7.00 1.90
CA SER A 27 -3.76 6.70 2.21
C SER A 27 -3.94 5.25 2.65
N PRO A 28 -5.02 4.91 3.38
CA PRO A 28 -5.41 3.53 3.59
C PRO A 28 -5.78 2.86 2.26
N SER A 29 -5.59 1.56 2.15
CA SER A 29 -5.92 0.77 0.95
C SER A 29 -7.43 0.54 0.78
N SER A 30 -8.25 0.89 1.79
CA SER A 30 -9.72 0.87 1.78
C SER A 30 -10.25 1.89 2.79
N ASP A 31 -11.48 2.36 2.57
CA ASP A 31 -12.20 3.26 3.51
C ASP A 31 -12.72 2.54 4.76
N VAL A 32 -12.77 1.20 4.76
CA VAL A 32 -13.22 0.41 5.91
C VAL A 32 -12.05 0.15 6.84
N ILE A 33 -12.12 0.70 8.05
CA ILE A 33 -11.03 0.65 9.05
C ILE A 33 -11.47 -0.12 10.29
N TYR A 34 -10.62 -1.02 10.74
CA TYR A 34 -10.75 -1.82 11.95
C TYR A 34 -9.70 -1.38 12.98
N ASN A 35 -10.10 -1.30 14.25
CA ASN A 35 -9.16 -1.07 15.34
C ASN A 35 -8.41 -2.37 15.65
N GLY A 36 -7.10 -2.28 15.78
CA GLY A 36 -6.25 -3.41 16.06
C GLY A 36 -5.27 -3.18 17.20
N ILE A 37 -4.67 -4.26 17.60
CA ILE A 37 -3.49 -4.32 18.48
C ILE A 37 -2.56 -5.41 17.97
N ASP A 38 -1.27 -5.30 18.29
CA ASP A 38 -0.39 -6.45 18.19
C ASP A 38 0.24 -6.79 19.54
N VAL A 39 0.49 -8.08 19.75
CA VAL A 39 0.87 -8.64 21.05
C VAL A 39 1.90 -9.74 20.92
N SER A 40 2.67 -9.93 22.00
CA SER A 40 3.66 -10.99 22.15
C SER A 40 3.72 -11.45 23.61
N GLU A 41 4.76 -12.18 23.97
CA GLU A 41 5.04 -12.52 25.38
C GLU A 41 5.14 -11.31 26.32
N TYR A 42 5.46 -10.12 25.79
CA TYR A 42 5.65 -8.92 26.60
C TYR A 42 4.37 -8.42 27.27
N GLN A 43 3.18 -8.72 26.72
CA GLN A 43 1.90 -8.37 27.33
C GLN A 43 1.47 -9.40 28.40
N GLY A 44 2.11 -10.59 28.43
CA GLY A 44 1.76 -11.66 29.37
C GLY A 44 0.30 -12.13 29.20
N TYR A 45 -0.38 -12.37 30.32
CA TYR A 45 -1.78 -12.79 30.29
C TYR A 45 -2.71 -11.65 29.84
N ILE A 46 -3.55 -11.93 28.86
CA ILE A 46 -4.52 -10.99 28.24
C ILE A 46 -5.94 -11.49 28.44
N ASN A 47 -6.83 -10.59 28.91
CA ASN A 47 -8.27 -10.86 28.94
C ASN A 47 -8.90 -10.35 27.63
N TYR A 48 -8.99 -11.21 26.63
CA TYR A 48 -9.50 -10.87 25.32
C TYR A 48 -10.99 -10.48 25.28
N SER A 49 -11.80 -10.91 26.25
CA SER A 49 -13.18 -10.44 26.35
C SER A 49 -13.23 -8.94 26.68
N LEU A 50 -12.34 -8.46 27.55
CA LEU A 50 -12.23 -7.03 27.83
C LEU A 50 -11.62 -6.25 26.64
N VAL A 51 -10.67 -6.84 25.96
CA VAL A 51 -10.06 -6.27 24.72
C VAL A 51 -11.14 -6.08 23.65
N LYS A 52 -11.98 -7.10 23.40
CA LYS A 52 -13.09 -7.00 22.44
C LYS A 52 -14.10 -5.93 22.85
N ASN A 53 -14.47 -5.88 24.14
CA ASN A 53 -15.38 -4.88 24.68
C ASN A 53 -14.81 -3.44 24.63
N ALA A 54 -13.48 -3.29 24.54
CA ALA A 54 -12.82 -2.01 24.34
C ALA A 54 -12.85 -1.53 22.88
N GLY A 55 -13.50 -2.28 21.98
CA GLY A 55 -13.67 -1.90 20.57
C GLY A 55 -12.53 -2.33 19.66
N ILE A 56 -11.72 -3.30 20.08
CA ILE A 56 -10.70 -3.93 19.21
C ILE A 56 -11.38 -4.99 18.36
N ASP A 57 -11.03 -5.03 17.08
CA ASP A 57 -11.56 -5.96 16.08
C ASP A 57 -10.51 -6.98 15.64
N VAL A 58 -9.25 -6.56 15.52
CA VAL A 58 -8.14 -7.34 15.00
C VAL A 58 -7.02 -7.42 16.03
N VAL A 59 -6.41 -8.60 16.18
CA VAL A 59 -5.18 -8.79 16.95
C VAL A 59 -4.15 -9.52 16.10
N TYR A 60 -2.96 -8.94 15.97
CA TYR A 60 -1.79 -9.65 15.47
C TYR A 60 -1.01 -10.25 16.64
N ILE A 61 -0.59 -11.50 16.51
CA ILE A 61 0.09 -12.25 17.57
C ILE A 61 1.45 -12.70 17.09
N ARG A 62 2.52 -12.36 17.83
CA ARG A 62 3.82 -12.95 17.56
C ARG A 62 3.74 -14.46 17.75
N THR A 63 4.13 -15.19 16.73
CA THR A 63 4.16 -16.65 16.81
C THR A 63 5.53 -17.19 17.14
N SER A 64 6.56 -16.56 16.54
CA SER A 64 7.93 -17.06 16.58
C SER A 64 8.93 -15.98 16.17
N GLU A 65 10.20 -16.29 16.37
CA GLU A 65 11.38 -15.51 16.00
C GLU A 65 12.49 -16.45 15.55
N GLY A 66 13.18 -16.10 14.47
CA GLY A 66 14.26 -16.93 13.94
C GLY A 66 13.79 -18.37 13.64
N THR A 67 14.66 -19.34 13.88
CA THR A 67 14.37 -20.76 13.58
C THR A 67 14.18 -21.64 14.81
N ASN A 68 14.17 -21.05 16.01
CA ASN A 68 14.21 -21.84 17.27
C ASN A 68 13.41 -21.25 18.42
N PHE A 69 12.77 -20.10 18.25
CA PHE A 69 11.95 -19.48 19.29
C PHE A 69 10.47 -19.50 18.90
N VAL A 70 9.63 -20.03 19.77
CA VAL A 70 8.17 -19.92 19.71
C VAL A 70 7.73 -19.05 20.87
N ASP A 71 6.91 -18.03 20.58
CA ASP A 71 6.36 -17.17 21.63
C ASP A 71 5.56 -18.02 22.64
N PRO A 72 5.90 -17.98 23.92
CA PRO A 72 5.28 -18.85 24.94
C PRO A 72 3.77 -18.60 25.11
N TYR A 73 3.27 -17.41 24.77
CA TYR A 73 1.87 -17.07 24.83
C TYR A 73 1.13 -17.25 23.50
N PHE A 74 1.82 -17.61 22.41
CA PHE A 74 1.21 -17.72 21.09
C PHE A 74 -0.10 -18.51 21.08
N ARG A 75 -0.06 -19.75 21.53
CA ARG A 75 -1.22 -20.65 21.48
C ARG A 75 -2.34 -20.19 22.42
N GLU A 76 -2.02 -19.67 23.60
CA GLU A 76 -2.98 -19.13 24.54
C GLU A 76 -3.66 -17.87 23.96
N ASN A 77 -2.88 -16.93 23.45
CA ASN A 77 -3.36 -15.72 22.80
C ASN A 77 -4.27 -16.05 21.62
N TYR A 78 -3.86 -16.95 20.73
CA TYR A 78 -4.66 -17.39 19.61
C TYR A 78 -6.02 -17.94 20.03
N ASN A 79 -6.04 -18.91 20.95
CA ASN A 79 -7.28 -19.56 21.40
C ASN A 79 -8.22 -18.56 22.08
N ASN A 80 -7.70 -17.71 22.95
CA ASN A 80 -8.49 -16.75 23.71
C ASN A 80 -9.02 -15.61 22.82
N ALA A 81 -8.22 -15.11 21.88
CA ALA A 81 -8.62 -14.09 20.93
C ALA A 81 -9.75 -14.61 19.99
N LYS A 82 -9.58 -15.80 19.43
CA LYS A 82 -10.63 -16.45 18.60
C LYS A 82 -11.91 -16.70 19.42
N SER A 83 -11.79 -17.15 20.66
CA SER A 83 -12.95 -17.37 21.56
C SER A 83 -13.67 -16.08 21.90
N ALA A 84 -12.98 -14.94 21.96
CA ALA A 84 -13.56 -13.62 22.17
C ALA A 84 -14.17 -13.00 20.90
N GLY A 85 -14.06 -13.67 19.75
CA GLY A 85 -14.58 -13.19 18.46
C GLY A 85 -13.73 -12.10 17.81
N LEU A 86 -12.43 -12.04 18.13
CA LEU A 86 -11.48 -11.20 17.43
C LEU A 86 -11.02 -11.86 16.12
N LYS A 87 -10.73 -11.04 15.12
CA LYS A 87 -9.98 -11.47 13.95
C LYS A 87 -8.50 -11.58 14.28
N VAL A 88 -7.85 -12.67 13.89
CA VAL A 88 -6.48 -12.99 14.32
C VAL A 88 -5.53 -13.02 13.12
N GLY A 89 -4.48 -12.22 13.21
CA GLY A 89 -3.30 -12.28 12.37
C GLY A 89 -2.09 -12.85 13.10
N PHE A 90 -1.06 -13.26 12.35
CA PHE A 90 0.19 -13.75 12.89
C PHE A 90 1.36 -12.99 12.31
N TYR A 91 2.36 -12.71 13.16
CA TYR A 91 3.64 -12.21 12.70
C TYR A 91 4.79 -13.07 13.18
N HIS A 92 5.88 -13.00 12.42
CA HIS A 92 7.14 -13.65 12.70
C HIS A 92 8.26 -12.62 12.64
N TYR A 93 9.06 -12.55 13.71
CA TYR A 93 10.23 -11.68 13.77
C TYR A 93 11.41 -12.32 13.05
N VAL A 94 11.82 -11.70 11.92
CA VAL A 94 12.84 -12.24 11.02
C VAL A 94 14.23 -11.86 11.49
N THR A 95 15.12 -12.88 11.61
CA THR A 95 16.52 -12.72 12.03
C THR A 95 17.52 -13.12 10.97
N SER A 96 17.07 -13.60 9.82
CA SER A 96 17.88 -14.13 8.72
C SER A 96 18.93 -13.14 8.21
N ARG A 97 20.08 -13.69 7.81
CA ARG A 97 21.23 -12.95 7.27
C ARG A 97 21.57 -13.37 5.84
N SER A 98 20.88 -14.36 5.29
CA SER A 98 21.02 -14.80 3.91
C SER A 98 19.65 -15.24 3.35
N VAL A 99 19.57 -15.39 2.04
CA VAL A 99 18.38 -15.89 1.34
C VAL A 99 18.04 -17.33 1.79
N GLU A 100 19.05 -18.15 1.97
CA GLU A 100 18.89 -19.54 2.42
C GLU A 100 18.32 -19.62 3.84
N GLU A 101 18.80 -18.75 4.75
CA GLU A 101 18.26 -18.65 6.09
C GLU A 101 16.81 -18.16 6.09
N ALA A 102 16.48 -17.20 5.24
CA ALA A 102 15.11 -16.67 5.12
C ALA A 102 14.10 -17.74 4.68
N VAL A 103 14.50 -18.63 3.77
CA VAL A 103 13.67 -19.78 3.34
C VAL A 103 13.43 -20.74 4.52
N VAL A 104 14.48 -21.07 5.29
CA VAL A 104 14.37 -21.95 6.47
C VAL A 104 13.51 -21.31 7.56
N GLU A 105 13.65 -20.00 7.75
CA GLU A 105 12.90 -19.26 8.75
C GLU A 105 11.41 -19.15 8.37
N ALA A 106 11.08 -18.96 7.10
CA ALA A 106 9.70 -19.01 6.61
C ALA A 106 9.07 -20.40 6.77
N ASP A 107 9.84 -21.49 6.50
CA ASP A 107 9.39 -22.86 6.76
C ASP A 107 9.14 -23.09 8.26
N TYR A 108 9.98 -22.52 9.12
CA TYR A 108 9.80 -22.58 10.57
C TYR A 108 8.52 -21.85 11.00
N PHE A 109 8.29 -20.63 10.54
CA PHE A 109 7.04 -19.87 10.77
C PHE A 109 5.83 -20.70 10.36
N ALA A 110 5.82 -21.25 9.14
CA ALA A 110 4.75 -22.11 8.64
C ALA A 110 4.50 -23.31 9.55
N SER A 111 5.57 -23.97 10.04
CA SER A 111 5.47 -25.10 10.95
C SER A 111 4.86 -24.73 12.30
N VAL A 112 5.21 -23.58 12.85
CA VAL A 112 4.70 -23.07 14.14
C VAL A 112 3.21 -22.77 14.06
N ILE A 113 2.73 -22.17 12.97
CA ILE A 113 1.31 -21.85 12.79
C ILE A 113 0.45 -23.04 12.32
N ASN A 114 1.07 -24.16 12.02
CA ASN A 114 0.33 -25.34 11.56
C ASN A 114 -0.75 -25.76 12.57
N GLY A 115 -1.94 -26.10 12.06
CA GLY A 115 -3.11 -26.44 12.87
C GLY A 115 -3.86 -25.21 13.44
N THR A 116 -3.54 -24.01 12.97
CA THR A 116 -4.31 -22.77 13.25
C THR A 116 -5.00 -22.27 11.99
N SER A 117 -5.93 -21.33 12.18
CA SER A 117 -6.65 -20.67 11.09
C SER A 117 -6.62 -19.15 11.32
N PRO A 118 -5.59 -18.45 10.85
CA PRO A 118 -5.56 -16.99 10.90
C PRO A 118 -6.66 -16.41 10.00
N ASP A 119 -7.18 -15.25 10.39
CA ASP A 119 -8.15 -14.50 9.58
C ASP A 119 -7.45 -13.46 8.69
N CYS A 120 -6.21 -13.09 9.03
CA CYS A 120 -5.47 -11.98 8.41
C CYS A 120 -4.23 -12.48 7.68
N LEU A 121 -3.67 -11.64 6.81
CA LEU A 121 -2.41 -11.84 6.10
C LEU A 121 -1.29 -12.21 7.06
N LEU A 122 -0.35 -13.06 6.63
CA LEU A 122 0.80 -13.44 7.45
C LEU A 122 1.86 -12.33 7.41
N ALA A 123 2.25 -11.78 8.57
CA ALA A 123 3.16 -10.65 8.60
C ALA A 123 4.62 -11.08 8.76
N MET A 124 5.46 -10.55 7.86
CA MET A 124 6.91 -10.54 8.00
C MET A 124 7.33 -9.29 8.78
N ASP A 125 7.94 -9.48 9.92
CA ASP A 125 8.51 -8.44 10.77
C ASP A 125 10.04 -8.51 10.69
N PHE A 126 10.64 -7.70 9.80
CA PHE A 126 12.08 -7.67 9.56
C PHE A 126 12.63 -6.26 9.80
N GLU A 127 13.18 -6.01 10.98
CA GLU A 127 13.58 -4.69 11.44
C GLU A 127 15.09 -4.53 11.66
N TYR A 128 15.78 -5.57 12.13
CA TYR A 128 17.21 -5.51 12.44
C TYR A 128 18.05 -6.15 11.33
N PHE A 129 18.75 -5.31 10.57
CA PHE A 129 19.50 -5.75 9.40
C PHE A 129 20.97 -6.10 9.66
N GLY A 130 21.53 -5.77 10.84
CA GLY A 130 22.86 -6.21 11.27
C GLY A 130 24.01 -5.87 10.33
N GLY A 131 23.94 -4.77 9.60
CA GLY A 131 24.99 -4.32 8.66
C GLY A 131 24.87 -4.89 7.24
N LEU A 132 23.76 -5.57 6.90
CA LEU A 132 23.44 -5.94 5.53
C LEU A 132 23.24 -4.70 4.66
N SER A 133 23.60 -4.79 3.40
CA SER A 133 23.24 -3.78 2.39
C SER A 133 21.74 -3.83 2.08
N ASN A 134 21.17 -2.73 1.56
CA ASN A 134 19.76 -2.71 1.15
C ASN A 134 19.43 -3.82 0.14
N SER A 135 20.34 -4.13 -0.77
CA SER A 135 20.16 -5.22 -1.75
C SER A 135 20.04 -6.59 -1.07
N GLU A 136 20.86 -6.87 -0.06
CA GLU A 136 20.79 -8.11 0.70
C GLU A 136 19.51 -8.18 1.52
N VAL A 137 19.13 -7.08 2.21
CA VAL A 137 17.86 -7.00 2.95
C VAL A 137 16.66 -7.30 2.05
N ASN A 138 16.60 -6.69 0.87
CA ASN A 138 15.49 -6.91 -0.06
C ASN A 138 15.45 -8.34 -0.60
N SER A 139 16.61 -8.93 -0.90
CA SER A 139 16.68 -10.33 -1.37
C SER A 139 16.22 -11.30 -0.28
N ILE A 140 16.61 -11.08 0.97
CA ILE A 140 16.21 -11.87 2.14
C ILE A 140 14.70 -11.75 2.37
N ALA A 141 14.20 -10.51 2.43
CA ALA A 141 12.79 -10.25 2.65
C ALA A 141 11.91 -10.85 1.54
N GLN A 142 12.31 -10.71 0.27
CA GLN A 142 11.59 -11.30 -0.86
C GLN A 142 11.57 -12.83 -0.79
N ALA A 143 12.68 -13.47 -0.43
CA ALA A 143 12.74 -14.92 -0.29
C ALA A 143 11.83 -15.42 0.83
N PHE A 144 11.80 -14.73 1.99
CA PHE A 144 10.91 -15.03 3.10
C PHE A 144 9.43 -14.93 2.66
N MET A 145 9.06 -13.81 2.05
CA MET A 145 7.69 -13.52 1.62
C MET A 145 7.19 -14.54 0.59
N GLN A 146 7.99 -14.85 -0.42
CA GLN A 146 7.65 -15.83 -1.43
C GLN A 146 7.50 -17.25 -0.80
N ARG A 147 8.42 -17.60 0.10
CA ARG A 147 8.41 -18.94 0.72
C ARG A 147 7.23 -19.14 1.64
N ILE A 148 6.89 -18.14 2.48
CA ILE A 148 5.75 -18.29 3.39
C ILE A 148 4.43 -18.40 2.62
N GLU A 149 4.24 -17.66 1.53
CA GLU A 149 3.07 -17.80 0.66
C GLU A 149 3.04 -19.18 -0.02
N GLU A 150 4.18 -19.66 -0.52
CA GLU A 150 4.29 -20.98 -1.18
C GLU A 150 3.87 -22.12 -0.26
N VAL A 151 4.43 -22.15 0.97
CA VAL A 151 4.23 -23.31 1.88
C VAL A 151 2.92 -23.26 2.64
N THR A 152 2.31 -22.09 2.81
CA THR A 152 1.05 -21.95 3.54
C THR A 152 -0.16 -21.80 2.63
N GLY A 153 0.04 -21.42 1.37
CA GLY A 153 -1.02 -21.01 0.46
C GLY A 153 -1.72 -19.70 0.87
N LYS A 154 -1.21 -18.99 1.88
CA LYS A 154 -1.80 -17.78 2.43
C LYS A 154 -1.03 -16.55 1.98
N LYS A 155 -1.73 -15.44 1.75
CA LYS A 155 -1.11 -14.17 1.41
C LYS A 155 -0.38 -13.57 2.61
N ALA A 156 0.67 -12.79 2.30
CA ALA A 156 1.52 -12.17 3.30
C ALA A 156 1.52 -10.63 3.20
N ILE A 157 1.99 -9.97 4.27
CA ILE A 157 2.10 -8.53 4.42
C ILE A 157 3.47 -8.17 4.98
N VAL A 158 4.05 -7.07 4.52
CA VAL A 158 5.29 -6.51 5.07
C VAL A 158 4.96 -5.59 6.24
N TYR A 159 5.47 -5.88 7.44
CA TYR A 159 5.53 -4.91 8.52
C TYR A 159 6.86 -4.16 8.47
N SER A 160 6.82 -2.86 8.66
CA SER A 160 8.02 -2.01 8.70
C SER A 160 7.73 -0.66 9.34
N ASP A 161 8.72 -0.10 10.04
CA ASP A 161 8.71 1.32 10.35
C ASP A 161 8.82 2.18 9.07
N ALA A 162 8.37 3.44 9.18
CA ALA A 162 8.32 4.36 8.05
C ALA A 162 9.71 4.64 7.42
N TYR A 163 10.79 4.64 8.23
CA TYR A 163 12.13 4.85 7.71
C TYR A 163 12.60 3.69 6.83
N ASN A 164 12.46 2.46 7.31
CA ASN A 164 12.87 1.26 6.58
C ASN A 164 12.03 1.04 5.33
N ALA A 165 10.70 1.22 5.43
CA ALA A 165 9.81 1.16 4.29
C ALA A 165 10.19 2.16 3.17
N GLY A 166 10.62 3.37 3.56
CA GLY A 166 10.99 4.44 2.61
C GLY A 166 12.43 4.42 2.11
N ASN A 167 13.38 3.83 2.85
CA ASN A 167 14.81 3.98 2.56
C ASN A 167 15.56 2.67 2.38
N VAL A 168 15.06 1.55 2.90
CA VAL A 168 15.71 0.25 2.84
C VAL A 168 14.99 -0.69 1.88
N PHE A 169 13.69 -0.87 2.05
CA PHE A 169 12.90 -1.72 1.15
C PHE A 169 12.70 -1.05 -0.21
N ASP A 170 12.74 -1.84 -1.25
CA ASP A 170 12.61 -1.37 -2.62
C ASP A 170 11.28 -1.81 -3.29
N SER A 171 11.14 -1.51 -4.57
CA SER A 171 9.92 -1.79 -5.33
C SER A 171 9.61 -3.29 -5.48
N THR A 172 10.54 -4.20 -5.21
CA THR A 172 10.28 -5.65 -5.28
C THR A 172 9.34 -6.10 -4.16
N LEU A 173 9.39 -5.41 -3.01
CA LEU A 173 8.51 -5.67 -1.87
C LEU A 173 7.20 -4.90 -1.92
N SER A 174 7.12 -3.82 -2.69
CA SER A 174 5.89 -3.01 -2.78
C SER A 174 4.73 -3.70 -3.50
N SER A 175 4.95 -4.88 -4.07
CA SER A 175 3.88 -5.77 -4.54
C SER A 175 3.10 -6.45 -3.40
N TYR A 176 3.67 -6.48 -2.20
CA TYR A 176 3.00 -6.94 -0.98
C TYR A 176 2.31 -5.77 -0.28
N PRO A 177 1.18 -6.01 0.42
CA PRO A 177 0.57 -5.01 1.29
C PRO A 177 1.56 -4.52 2.36
N LEU A 178 1.37 -3.28 2.84
CA LEU A 178 2.20 -2.67 3.88
C LEU A 178 1.43 -2.51 5.19
N TRP A 179 2.03 -2.97 6.28
CA TRP A 179 1.68 -2.60 7.65
C TRP A 179 2.80 -1.69 8.17
N ILE A 180 2.55 -0.38 8.18
CA ILE A 180 3.55 0.64 8.51
C ILE A 180 3.45 1.08 9.96
N ALA A 181 4.60 1.20 10.64
CA ALA A 181 4.70 1.79 11.97
C ALA A 181 5.25 3.21 11.88
N GLU A 182 4.48 4.17 12.39
CA GLU A 182 4.93 5.56 12.57
C GLU A 182 4.16 6.21 13.72
N TYR A 183 4.87 6.60 14.76
CA TYR A 183 4.25 7.08 16.00
C TYR A 183 4.15 8.60 16.04
N GLY A 184 3.09 9.10 16.69
CA GLY A 184 2.89 10.53 16.89
C GLY A 184 2.38 11.30 15.68
N VAL A 185 1.92 10.59 14.64
CA VAL A 185 1.31 11.15 13.44
C VAL A 185 -0.13 10.65 13.29
N ASN A 186 -0.98 11.41 12.62
CA ASN A 186 -2.37 10.99 12.37
C ASN A 186 -2.47 10.02 11.19
N GLU A 187 -1.57 10.16 10.21
CA GLU A 187 -1.46 9.37 9.01
C GLU A 187 0.02 9.12 8.71
N PRO A 188 0.39 7.92 8.28
CA PRO A 188 1.78 7.60 8.02
C PRO A 188 2.31 8.37 6.82
N GLN A 189 3.58 8.75 6.91
CA GLN A 189 4.30 9.52 5.90
C GLN A 189 5.31 8.62 5.23
N LEU A 190 5.07 8.25 3.99
CA LEU A 190 5.99 7.43 3.23
C LEU A 190 6.38 8.14 1.93
N TYR A 191 7.66 8.07 1.58
CA TYR A 191 8.22 8.83 0.47
C TYR A 191 8.39 8.02 -0.82
N ARG A 192 8.28 6.68 -0.77
CA ARG A 192 8.63 5.80 -1.89
C ARG A 192 7.87 4.48 -1.81
N ASN A 193 7.86 3.75 -2.89
CA ASN A 193 7.50 2.35 -3.09
C ASN A 193 6.04 1.97 -2.84
N TRP A 194 5.40 2.35 -1.72
CA TRP A 194 3.98 2.07 -1.48
C TRP A 194 3.14 3.33 -1.61
N SER A 195 1.97 3.19 -2.23
CA SER A 195 0.98 4.28 -2.34
C SER A 195 -0.09 4.20 -1.27
N TYR A 196 -0.25 3.02 -0.65
CA TYR A 196 -1.30 2.74 0.33
C TYR A 196 -0.75 1.89 1.46
N TRP A 197 -1.35 2.04 2.66
CA TRP A 197 -1.14 1.14 3.77
C TRP A 197 -2.35 0.23 3.99
N THR A 198 -2.12 -1.01 4.43
CA THR A 198 -3.15 -1.97 4.82
C THR A 198 -3.23 -2.10 6.32
N GLY A 199 -2.10 -1.90 7.02
CA GLY A 199 -1.98 -1.74 8.46
C GLY A 199 -1.23 -0.45 8.81
N PHE A 200 -1.62 0.20 9.89
CA PHE A 200 -0.95 1.37 10.46
C PHE A 200 -0.83 1.24 11.97
N GLN A 201 0.37 0.94 12.46
CA GLN A 201 0.71 0.96 13.88
C GLN A 201 1.07 2.40 14.27
N TYR A 202 0.18 3.05 15.04
CA TYR A 202 0.29 4.48 15.33
C TYR A 202 0.77 4.80 16.74
N SER A 203 0.91 3.79 17.62
CA SER A 203 1.38 3.96 19.00
C SER A 203 1.95 2.66 19.56
N ASP A 204 3.03 2.77 20.34
CA ASP A 204 3.68 1.71 21.13
C ASP A 204 3.38 1.82 22.63
N THR A 205 2.53 2.77 23.02
CA THR A 205 2.24 3.11 24.43
C THR A 205 0.73 3.08 24.74
N GLY A 206 -0.03 2.36 23.91
CA GLY A 206 -1.46 2.22 24.09
C GLY A 206 -1.86 1.57 25.42
N ARG A 207 -3.10 1.83 25.84
CA ARG A 207 -3.70 1.23 27.04
C ARG A 207 -5.07 0.68 26.70
N ILE A 208 -5.20 -0.62 26.76
CA ILE A 208 -6.45 -1.33 26.44
C ILE A 208 -6.91 -2.13 27.66
N SER A 209 -8.21 -2.06 27.97
CA SER A 209 -8.80 -2.89 29.03
C SER A 209 -8.57 -4.37 28.73
N GLY A 210 -8.05 -5.09 29.72
CA GLY A 210 -7.71 -6.52 29.57
C GLY A 210 -6.22 -6.79 29.35
N ILE A 211 -5.39 -5.75 29.17
CA ILE A 211 -3.94 -5.84 29.02
C ILE A 211 -3.25 -5.05 30.13
N ASN A 212 -2.25 -5.67 30.76
CA ASN A 212 -1.40 -4.98 31.73
C ASN A 212 -0.20 -4.35 31.01
N GLY A 213 -0.01 -3.04 31.22
CA GLY A 213 1.07 -2.33 30.58
C GLY A 213 0.73 -1.73 29.24
N ASN A 214 1.76 -1.44 28.43
CA ASN A 214 1.62 -0.89 27.11
C ASN A 214 1.29 -1.99 26.10
N VAL A 215 0.59 -1.59 25.06
CA VAL A 215 0.31 -2.42 23.90
C VAL A 215 0.33 -1.54 22.65
N ASP A 216 0.76 -2.10 21.55
CA ASP A 216 0.78 -1.44 20.26
C ASP A 216 -0.64 -1.27 19.73
N LEU A 217 -0.93 -0.09 19.20
CA LEU A 217 -2.25 0.26 18.67
C LEU A 217 -2.18 0.42 17.15
N ASP A 218 -3.11 -0.27 16.50
CA ASP A 218 -3.17 -0.37 15.05
C ASP A 218 -4.50 0.10 14.48
N LYS A 219 -4.43 0.43 13.19
CA LYS A 219 -5.58 0.49 12.28
C LYS A 219 -5.32 -0.46 11.14
N PHE A 220 -6.31 -1.23 10.77
CA PHE A 220 -6.24 -2.12 9.61
C PHE A 220 -7.37 -1.82 8.65
N THR A 221 -7.09 -1.89 7.34
CA THR A 221 -8.14 -1.87 6.33
C THR A 221 -8.75 -3.26 6.17
N GLU A 222 -9.88 -3.38 5.47
CA GLU A 222 -10.47 -4.69 5.17
C GLU A 222 -9.57 -5.59 4.32
N ASN A 223 -8.60 -5.01 3.60
CA ASN A 223 -7.63 -5.76 2.80
C ASN A 223 -6.61 -6.54 3.65
N ILE A 224 -6.69 -6.45 4.97
CA ILE A 224 -5.91 -7.27 5.90
C ILE A 224 -6.42 -8.71 5.98
N PHE A 225 -7.67 -8.99 5.58
CA PHE A 225 -8.28 -10.29 5.76
C PHE A 225 -7.99 -11.24 4.59
N LEU A 226 -7.70 -12.50 4.92
CA LEU A 226 -7.47 -13.57 3.94
C LEU A 226 -8.73 -13.89 3.11
N ASP A 227 -9.91 -13.83 3.72
CA ASP A 227 -11.17 -14.16 3.06
C ASP A 227 -11.54 -13.19 1.92
N ASN A 228 -11.00 -11.98 1.94
CA ASN A 228 -11.11 -11.05 0.82
C ASN A 228 -10.25 -11.48 -0.39
N THR A 229 -9.39 -12.50 -0.22
CA THR A 229 -8.49 -13.03 -1.24
C THR A 229 -8.85 -14.45 -1.71
N GLU A 230 -9.80 -15.16 -1.03
CA GLU A 230 -10.05 -16.58 -1.24
C GLU A 230 -11.54 -16.95 -1.50
N GLU A 231 -12.23 -16.33 -2.43
CA GLU A 231 -13.39 -17.00 -3.00
C GLU A 231 -13.18 -17.39 -4.45
N ILE A 232 -12.18 -18.21 -4.75
CA ILE A 232 -12.20 -19.09 -5.94
C ILE A 232 -11.24 -20.29 -5.71
N SER A 233 -11.55 -21.23 -4.82
CA SER A 233 -11.22 -22.65 -5.08
C SER A 233 -11.79 -23.58 -4.00
N SER A 234 -12.65 -24.48 -4.47
CA SER A 234 -13.18 -25.71 -3.89
C SER A 234 -14.49 -25.64 -3.11
N SER A 235 -15.58 -25.55 -3.84
CA SER A 235 -16.71 -26.44 -3.65
C SER A 235 -17.37 -26.65 -5.02
N GLY A 236 -17.25 -27.89 -5.50
CA GLY A 236 -18.03 -28.32 -6.66
C GLY A 236 -19.50 -28.34 -6.28
N ASP A 237 -20.19 -27.30 -6.64
CA ASP A 237 -21.61 -27.32 -6.93
C ASP A 237 -21.90 -26.24 -7.94
N ASN A 238 -22.54 -26.64 -9.03
CA ASN A 238 -22.95 -25.82 -10.15
C ASN A 238 -23.85 -24.66 -9.70
N ILE A 239 -23.25 -23.50 -9.42
CA ILE A 239 -23.91 -22.21 -9.56
C ILE A 239 -22.98 -21.37 -10.42
N SER A 240 -23.32 -21.29 -11.70
CA SER A 240 -22.72 -20.35 -12.63
C SER A 240 -22.96 -18.93 -12.10
N PRO A 241 -21.93 -18.14 -11.68
CA PRO A 241 -22.12 -16.71 -11.54
C PRO A 241 -22.30 -16.20 -12.98
N GLN A 242 -23.43 -15.61 -13.27
CA GLN A 242 -23.55 -14.77 -14.45
C GLN A 242 -22.62 -13.57 -14.25
N ASN A 243 -21.37 -13.75 -14.67
CA ASN A 243 -20.39 -12.69 -14.74
C ASN A 243 -20.57 -12.03 -16.11
N ASN A 244 -21.39 -11.00 -16.15
CA ASN A 244 -21.75 -10.26 -17.36
C ASN A 244 -20.62 -9.31 -17.81
N GLY A 245 -19.36 -9.60 -17.57
CA GLY A 245 -18.24 -8.81 -18.08
C GLY A 245 -17.91 -9.17 -19.54
N VAL A 246 -17.57 -8.15 -20.35
CA VAL A 246 -17.09 -8.33 -21.72
C VAL A 246 -15.57 -8.43 -21.72
N ASP A 247 -15.03 -9.49 -22.33
CA ASP A 247 -13.59 -9.64 -22.51
C ASP A 247 -13.11 -8.81 -23.70
N VAL A 248 -12.23 -7.84 -23.46
CA VAL A 248 -11.60 -6.99 -24.46
C VAL A 248 -10.15 -7.39 -24.62
N THR A 249 -9.69 -7.56 -25.85
CA THR A 249 -8.27 -7.83 -26.14
C THR A 249 -7.58 -6.54 -26.55
N ILE A 250 -6.49 -6.19 -25.86
CA ILE A 250 -5.70 -4.99 -26.15
C ILE A 250 -4.25 -5.36 -26.44
N THR A 251 -3.52 -4.43 -27.08
CA THR A 251 -2.06 -4.53 -27.26
C THR A 251 -1.39 -3.44 -26.44
N VAL A 252 -0.49 -3.83 -25.55
CA VAL A 252 0.29 -2.92 -24.68
C VAL A 252 1.08 -1.92 -25.54
N GLN A 253 0.92 -0.65 -25.22
CA GLN A 253 1.62 0.46 -25.86
C GLN A 253 2.82 0.93 -24.99
N ALA A 254 3.69 1.75 -25.56
CA ALA A 254 4.78 2.36 -24.80
C ALA A 254 4.22 3.30 -23.71
N GLY A 255 4.57 3.04 -22.47
CA GLY A 255 4.11 3.78 -21.31
C GLY A 255 2.93 3.15 -20.56
N ASP A 256 2.27 2.11 -21.12
CA ASP A 256 1.20 1.42 -20.40
C ASP A 256 1.71 0.69 -19.17
N THR A 257 0.92 0.76 -18.09
CA THR A 257 1.06 -0.08 -16.90
C THR A 257 -0.21 -0.88 -16.67
N LEU A 258 -0.12 -2.01 -15.95
CA LEU A 258 -1.33 -2.78 -15.61
C LEU A 258 -2.30 -1.96 -14.75
N ALA A 259 -1.80 -1.06 -13.92
CA ALA A 259 -2.64 -0.19 -13.09
C ALA A 259 -3.46 0.79 -13.96
N GLU A 260 -2.84 1.41 -14.96
CA GLU A 260 -3.54 2.29 -15.90
C GLU A 260 -4.55 1.53 -16.77
N LEU A 261 -4.17 0.33 -17.22
CA LEU A 261 -5.07 -0.53 -17.99
C LEU A 261 -6.24 -1.01 -17.14
N ALA A 262 -6.02 -1.41 -15.89
CA ALA A 262 -7.06 -1.80 -14.96
C ALA A 262 -8.06 -0.67 -14.73
N TYR A 263 -7.56 0.53 -14.47
CA TYR A 263 -8.37 1.73 -14.32
C TYR A 263 -9.17 2.05 -15.60
N LYS A 264 -8.51 2.08 -16.76
CA LYS A 264 -9.10 2.40 -18.06
C LYS A 264 -10.26 1.48 -18.43
N TYR A 265 -10.18 0.21 -18.04
CA TYR A 265 -11.17 -0.81 -18.40
C TYR A 265 -12.10 -1.17 -17.25
N GLY A 266 -12.10 -0.39 -16.13
CA GLY A 266 -12.98 -0.61 -14.99
C GLY A 266 -12.80 -1.99 -14.33
N THR A 267 -11.55 -2.45 -14.24
CA THR A 267 -11.18 -3.76 -13.67
C THR A 267 -10.05 -3.60 -12.68
N THR A 268 -9.50 -4.69 -12.16
CA THR A 268 -8.36 -4.67 -11.24
C THR A 268 -7.10 -5.24 -11.90
N VAL A 269 -5.94 -4.84 -11.38
CA VAL A 269 -4.64 -5.38 -11.81
C VAL A 269 -4.63 -6.90 -11.67
N GLU A 270 -5.15 -7.43 -10.56
CA GLU A 270 -5.24 -8.86 -10.29
C GLU A 270 -6.10 -9.59 -11.32
N SER A 271 -7.20 -8.98 -11.77
CA SER A 271 -8.04 -9.54 -12.82
C SER A 271 -7.27 -9.66 -14.14
N ILE A 272 -6.53 -8.60 -14.52
CA ILE A 272 -5.71 -8.63 -15.75
C ILE A 272 -4.59 -9.66 -15.61
N VAL A 273 -3.88 -9.68 -14.49
CA VAL A 273 -2.79 -10.63 -14.19
C VAL A 273 -3.29 -12.08 -14.31
N ARG A 274 -4.42 -12.39 -13.69
CA ARG A 274 -5.01 -13.73 -13.70
C ARG A 274 -5.47 -14.14 -15.10
N LEU A 275 -6.15 -13.27 -15.83
CA LEU A 275 -6.66 -13.57 -17.18
C LEU A 275 -5.52 -13.82 -18.19
N ASN A 276 -4.34 -13.24 -17.94
CA ASN A 276 -3.20 -13.29 -18.86
C ASN A 276 -2.03 -14.12 -18.35
N ASN A 277 -2.15 -14.78 -17.20
CA ASN A 277 -1.08 -15.54 -16.56
C ASN A 277 0.21 -14.74 -16.40
N ILE A 278 0.12 -13.45 -16.01
CA ILE A 278 1.27 -12.57 -15.85
C ILE A 278 1.98 -12.92 -14.54
N GLN A 279 3.23 -13.34 -14.63
CA GLN A 279 4.04 -13.73 -13.46
C GLN A 279 4.49 -12.53 -12.62
N ASN A 280 4.74 -11.40 -13.26
CA ASN A 280 5.17 -10.16 -12.61
C ASN A 280 4.27 -9.00 -13.05
N PRO A 281 3.39 -8.49 -12.17
CA PRO A 281 2.47 -7.39 -12.49
C PRO A 281 3.16 -6.09 -12.91
N ASN A 282 4.41 -5.90 -12.51
CA ASN A 282 5.20 -4.71 -12.85
C ASN A 282 5.95 -4.83 -14.18
N LEU A 283 5.76 -5.95 -14.91
CA LEU A 283 6.50 -6.21 -16.14
C LEU A 283 5.57 -6.63 -17.27
N ILE A 284 5.18 -5.68 -18.09
CA ILE A 284 4.50 -5.90 -19.37
C ILE A 284 5.33 -5.29 -20.49
N TYR A 285 5.21 -5.82 -21.68
CA TYR A 285 6.04 -5.43 -22.81
C TYR A 285 5.22 -4.78 -23.91
N VAL A 286 5.76 -3.71 -24.50
CA VAL A 286 5.16 -3.10 -25.70
C VAL A 286 4.94 -4.16 -26.78
N GLY A 287 3.74 -4.22 -27.33
CA GLY A 287 3.31 -5.24 -28.28
C GLY A 287 2.75 -6.51 -27.64
N GLN A 288 2.80 -6.67 -26.31
CA GLN A 288 2.14 -7.77 -25.59
C GLN A 288 0.63 -7.65 -25.74
N THR A 289 -0.04 -8.78 -26.02
CA THR A 289 -1.49 -8.83 -26.07
C THR A 289 -2.04 -9.22 -24.70
N LEU A 290 -3.00 -8.46 -24.18
CA LEU A 290 -3.68 -8.72 -22.92
C LEU A 290 -5.18 -8.86 -23.12
N VAL A 291 -5.79 -9.84 -22.45
CA VAL A 291 -7.24 -9.95 -22.31
C VAL A 291 -7.65 -9.23 -21.03
N ILE A 292 -8.58 -8.31 -21.13
CA ILE A 292 -9.08 -7.52 -20.00
C ILE A 292 -10.59 -7.75 -19.91
N ARG A 293 -11.08 -8.16 -18.73
CA ARG A 293 -12.51 -8.28 -18.46
C ARG A 293 -13.03 -6.98 -17.90
N THR A 294 -13.95 -6.36 -18.62
CA THR A 294 -14.64 -5.14 -18.18
C THR A 294 -15.86 -5.53 -17.33
N THR A 295 -16.23 -4.72 -16.34
CA THR A 295 -17.52 -4.87 -15.65
C THR A 295 -18.61 -4.20 -16.47
N GLU A 296 -19.81 -4.80 -16.58
CA GLU A 296 -20.93 -4.31 -17.42
C GLU A 296 -21.53 -2.95 -17.02
N ASN A 297 -20.85 -2.16 -16.20
CA ASN A 297 -21.38 -0.86 -15.75
C ASN A 297 -20.76 0.36 -16.46
N SER A 298 -20.14 0.17 -17.61
CA SER A 298 -19.54 1.26 -18.41
C SER A 298 -20.31 1.57 -19.71
N GLN A 299 -21.63 1.64 -19.63
CA GLN A 299 -22.46 2.31 -20.64
C GLN A 299 -23.39 3.28 -19.93
N GLU A 300 -22.87 4.50 -19.62
CA GLU A 300 -23.74 5.69 -19.64
C GLU A 300 -22.86 6.95 -19.49
N ASN A 301 -22.91 7.73 -20.56
CA ASN A 301 -22.52 9.14 -20.68
C ASN A 301 -21.11 9.57 -20.28
N GLU A 302 -20.18 9.41 -21.23
CA GLU A 302 -18.92 10.16 -21.26
C GLU A 302 -19.22 11.65 -21.49
N GLU A 303 -19.29 12.47 -20.43
CA GLU A 303 -19.08 13.91 -20.59
C GLU A 303 -17.57 14.18 -20.55
N ASN A 304 -16.95 14.26 -21.71
CA ASN A 304 -15.59 14.74 -21.85
C ASN A 304 -15.51 16.20 -21.39
N SER A 305 -14.71 16.47 -20.37
CA SER A 305 -14.44 17.83 -19.91
C SER A 305 -13.05 18.24 -20.35
N THR A 306 -12.95 19.29 -21.15
CA THR A 306 -11.67 19.86 -21.59
C THR A 306 -11.19 20.89 -20.57
N VAL A 307 -9.98 20.72 -20.04
CA VAL A 307 -9.30 21.66 -19.14
C VAL A 307 -8.10 22.28 -19.88
N TYR A 308 -7.91 23.58 -19.73
CA TYR A 308 -6.73 24.29 -20.24
C TYR A 308 -5.78 24.56 -19.08
N TYR A 309 -4.63 23.89 -19.07
CA TYR A 309 -3.61 24.03 -18.04
C TYR A 309 -2.43 24.89 -18.53
N THR A 310 -2.05 25.89 -17.76
CA THR A 310 -0.85 26.69 -18.06
C THR A 310 0.34 26.15 -17.28
N VAL A 311 1.37 25.66 -17.99
CA VAL A 311 2.60 25.10 -17.40
C VAL A 311 3.31 26.14 -16.52
N ARG A 312 3.64 25.74 -15.29
CA ARG A 312 4.33 26.54 -14.28
C ARG A 312 5.78 26.11 -14.12
N SER A 313 6.59 26.93 -13.47
CA SER A 313 7.98 26.57 -13.16
C SER A 313 8.04 25.33 -12.26
N GLY A 314 8.77 24.30 -12.69
CA GLY A 314 8.90 23.04 -11.99
C GLY A 314 7.94 21.93 -12.46
N ASP A 315 6.99 22.24 -13.35
CA ASP A 315 6.08 21.23 -13.88
C ASP A 315 6.80 20.27 -14.83
N THR A 316 6.29 19.03 -14.80
CA THR A 316 6.58 17.99 -15.79
C THR A 316 5.26 17.42 -16.30
N LEU A 317 5.24 16.89 -17.54
CA LEU A 317 4.04 16.20 -18.04
C LEU A 317 3.61 15.05 -17.13
N SER A 318 4.56 14.37 -16.49
CA SER A 318 4.26 13.28 -15.54
C SER A 318 3.52 13.78 -14.29
N ASN A 319 3.88 14.94 -13.75
CA ASN A 319 3.19 15.52 -12.61
C ASN A 319 1.79 16.02 -13.00
N ILE A 320 1.68 16.68 -14.16
CA ILE A 320 0.40 17.18 -14.69
C ILE A 320 -0.52 16.00 -15.01
N ALA A 321 -0.03 14.94 -15.66
CA ALA A 321 -0.80 13.74 -15.98
C ALA A 321 -1.38 13.10 -14.71
N ARG A 322 -0.57 13.00 -13.65
CA ARG A 322 -1.02 12.49 -12.35
C ARG A 322 -2.07 13.39 -11.69
N GLU A 323 -1.92 14.72 -11.75
CA GLU A 323 -2.88 15.68 -11.19
C GLU A 323 -4.27 15.55 -11.83
N TYR A 324 -4.29 15.29 -13.13
CA TYR A 324 -5.55 15.14 -13.88
C TYR A 324 -5.99 13.70 -14.09
N ASN A 325 -5.26 12.74 -13.48
CA ASN A 325 -5.53 11.31 -13.58
C ASN A 325 -5.65 10.80 -15.03
N ILE A 326 -4.71 11.20 -15.86
CA ILE A 326 -4.58 10.83 -17.27
C ILE A 326 -3.14 10.45 -17.58
N THR A 327 -2.88 9.90 -18.78
CA THR A 327 -1.52 9.50 -19.14
C THR A 327 -0.70 10.67 -19.70
N VAL A 328 0.62 10.61 -19.54
CA VAL A 328 1.56 11.53 -20.20
C VAL A 328 1.38 11.51 -21.72
N GLN A 329 1.13 10.31 -22.28
CA GLN A 329 0.91 10.13 -23.70
C GLN A 329 -0.38 10.81 -24.19
N SER A 330 -1.44 10.77 -23.37
CA SER A 330 -2.69 11.47 -23.67
C SER A 330 -2.45 12.97 -23.79
N ILE A 331 -1.80 13.61 -22.79
CA ILE A 331 -1.47 15.02 -22.85
C ILE A 331 -0.56 15.32 -24.05
N ALA A 332 0.47 14.50 -24.28
CA ALA A 332 1.43 14.71 -25.36
C ALA A 332 0.74 14.62 -26.73
N SER A 333 -0.14 13.65 -26.96
CA SER A 333 -0.88 13.47 -28.20
C SER A 333 -1.83 14.62 -28.46
N GLU A 334 -2.62 15.01 -27.48
CA GLU A 334 -3.60 16.09 -27.58
C GLU A 334 -2.95 17.45 -27.88
N ASN A 335 -1.72 17.64 -27.36
CA ASN A 335 -0.98 18.88 -27.52
C ASN A 335 0.12 18.85 -28.58
N ASN A 336 0.20 17.79 -29.39
CA ASN A 336 1.23 17.60 -30.39
C ASN A 336 2.67 17.71 -29.85
N ILE A 337 2.91 17.20 -28.63
CA ILE A 337 4.21 17.21 -27.98
C ILE A 337 5.00 15.97 -28.39
N SER A 338 6.03 16.17 -29.24
CA SER A 338 6.87 15.08 -29.72
C SER A 338 7.86 14.55 -28.68
N ASN A 339 8.25 15.38 -27.71
CA ASN A 339 9.15 15.01 -26.61
C ASN A 339 8.47 15.31 -25.27
N PRO A 340 7.93 14.29 -24.57
CA PRO A 340 7.22 14.47 -23.31
C PRO A 340 8.06 15.07 -22.17
N ASN A 341 9.38 15.07 -22.29
CA ASN A 341 10.29 15.67 -21.31
C ASN A 341 10.55 17.17 -21.56
N LEU A 342 9.89 17.74 -22.58
CA LEU A 342 10.14 19.12 -22.99
C LEU A 342 8.84 19.92 -23.06
N ILE A 343 8.52 20.60 -21.95
CA ILE A 343 7.43 21.58 -21.86
C ILE A 343 7.98 22.91 -21.33
N TYR A 344 7.32 23.99 -21.64
CA TYR A 344 7.83 25.34 -21.35
C TYR A 344 6.86 26.08 -20.40
N VAL A 345 7.42 26.83 -19.45
CA VAL A 345 6.63 27.70 -18.56
C VAL A 345 5.81 28.68 -19.41
N GLY A 346 4.51 28.75 -19.12
CA GLY A 346 3.54 29.54 -19.88
C GLY A 346 2.92 28.78 -21.08
N GLN A 347 3.37 27.59 -21.40
CA GLN A 347 2.69 26.74 -22.40
C GLN A 347 1.30 26.36 -21.91
N ILE A 348 0.31 26.48 -22.77
CA ILE A 348 -1.06 26.02 -22.47
C ILE A 348 -1.21 24.59 -23.01
N LEU A 349 -1.62 23.70 -22.11
CA LEU A 349 -1.92 22.31 -22.44
C LEU A 349 -3.44 22.11 -22.43
N THR A 350 -3.94 21.51 -23.49
CA THR A 350 -5.32 20.98 -23.54
C THR A 350 -5.31 19.62 -22.87
N ILE A 351 -6.17 19.43 -21.88
CA ILE A 351 -6.30 18.20 -21.10
C ILE A 351 -7.74 17.74 -21.19
N GLU A 352 -7.95 16.58 -21.83
CA GLU A 352 -9.26 15.94 -21.83
C GLU A 352 -9.38 15.02 -20.62
N THR A 353 -10.34 15.29 -19.75
CA THR A 353 -10.67 14.46 -18.59
C THR A 353 -12.01 13.78 -18.78
N VAL A 354 -12.08 12.49 -18.49
CA VAL A 354 -13.34 11.75 -18.46
C VAL A 354 -13.91 11.85 -17.06
N ARG A 355 -15.09 12.44 -16.90
CA ARG A 355 -15.82 12.41 -15.64
C ARG A 355 -16.69 11.17 -15.59
N TYR A 356 -16.41 10.28 -14.67
CA TYR A 356 -17.35 9.22 -14.29
C TYR A 356 -18.32 9.76 -13.24
N ASP A 357 -19.60 9.84 -13.58
CA ASP A 357 -20.64 10.23 -12.62
C ASP A 357 -21.00 9.02 -11.77
N VAL A 358 -20.45 8.95 -10.54
CA VAL A 358 -20.70 7.84 -9.58
C VAL A 358 -22.01 8.10 -8.84
N HIS A 359 -23.12 8.29 -9.56
CA HIS A 359 -24.45 8.48 -8.97
C HIS A 359 -25.18 7.16 -8.66
N ALA A 360 -24.50 6.14 -8.12
CA ALA A 360 -25.19 4.93 -7.65
C ALA A 360 -25.41 4.88 -6.13
N THR A 361 -24.78 5.75 -5.31
CA THR A 361 -24.88 5.66 -3.84
C THR A 361 -25.28 6.95 -3.11
N GLY A 362 -25.64 8.01 -3.83
CA GLY A 362 -26.07 9.29 -3.21
C GLY A 362 -24.94 10.03 -2.46
N LYS A 363 -23.69 9.67 -2.67
CA LYS A 363 -22.51 10.40 -2.16
C LYS A 363 -21.87 11.17 -3.31
N THR A 364 -21.75 12.49 -3.16
CA THR A 364 -20.97 13.32 -4.08
C THR A 364 -19.50 13.19 -3.69
N ILE A 365 -18.65 12.66 -4.57
CA ILE A 365 -17.20 12.63 -4.38
C ILE A 365 -16.66 13.96 -4.93
N TYR A 366 -16.02 14.74 -4.08
CA TYR A 366 -15.33 15.95 -4.46
C TYR A 366 -13.83 15.69 -4.47
N PHE A 367 -13.17 15.91 -5.59
CA PHE A 367 -11.72 15.84 -5.67
C PHE A 367 -11.13 17.17 -5.19
N VAL A 368 -10.49 17.17 -4.03
CA VAL A 368 -9.82 18.33 -3.44
C VAL A 368 -8.66 18.75 -4.34
N ARG A 369 -8.67 20.00 -4.81
CA ARG A 369 -7.58 20.58 -5.60
C ARG A 369 -6.62 21.31 -4.68
N PHE A 370 -5.36 21.42 -5.11
CA PHE A 370 -4.39 22.26 -4.40
C PHE A 370 -4.92 23.71 -4.28
N GLY A 371 -5.13 24.18 -3.06
CA GLY A 371 -5.72 25.49 -2.76
C GLY A 371 -7.19 25.45 -2.36
N ASP A 372 -7.87 24.31 -2.40
CA ASP A 372 -9.24 24.18 -1.89
C ASP A 372 -9.23 24.22 -0.36
N THR A 373 -10.16 24.98 0.20
CA THR A 373 -10.43 25.02 1.65
C THR A 373 -11.83 24.49 1.89
N LEU A 374 -11.95 23.57 2.85
CA LEU A 374 -13.26 23.16 3.36
C LEU A 374 -13.86 24.34 4.15
N SER A 375 -14.85 24.98 3.62
CA SER A 375 -15.65 26.02 4.31
C SER A 375 -16.93 25.41 4.86
#